data_f960e8a41e841946d2d41a7e85f65304
#
_entry.id   f960e8a41e841946d2d41a7e85f65304
#
_cell.length_a   1.000
_cell.length_b   1.000
_cell.length_c   1.000
_cell.angle_alpha   90.00
_cell.angle_beta   90.00
_cell.angle_gamma   90.00
#
_symmetry.space_group_name_H-M   'P 1'
#
loop_
_entity.id
_entity.type
_entity.pdbx_description
1 polymer ?
#
loop_
_entity_poly.entity_id
_entity_poly.type
_entity_poly.pdbx_seq_one_letter_code
_entity_poly.pdbx_strand_id
1 'polypeptide(L)'
;GGGAFNLAETTGISLARAKKIIANYQNVYPAIFEYMSFVENFIKTNKHAYTIFGRHRNLPDIDSKDFSVVNRAARQGLNFTIQSTASDILLCGLLGTHRRLREQSLDARPVATVHDSIELICHKDCISECLEIVYDELVNYPFIKENFGIQFDVPLKIDAEVGFSFGDGIEVEFKDGKPLNLQEIREYMK
;
A
#
# COMPACT_ATOMS: atom_id res chain seq x y z
N GLY A 1 2.66 15.21 -4.05
CA GLY A 1 3.08 16.51 -3.61
C GLY A 1 3.87 17.36 -4.62
N GLY A 2 3.77 17.11 -5.94
CA GLY A 2 4.41 17.94 -6.97
C GLY A 2 3.60 19.22 -7.22
N GLY A 3 4.27 20.41 -7.16
CA GLY A 3 3.64 21.67 -7.54
C GLY A 3 3.54 21.85 -9.05
N ALA A 4 2.95 22.99 -9.48
CA ALA A 4 2.74 23.30 -10.90
C ALA A 4 4.05 23.35 -11.71
N PHE A 5 5.16 23.75 -11.09
CA PHE A 5 6.46 23.77 -11.74
C PHE A 5 6.93 22.34 -12.11
N ASN A 6 6.89 21.43 -11.14
CA ASN A 6 7.25 20.02 -11.37
C ASN A 6 6.35 19.36 -12.42
N LEU A 7 5.02 19.62 -12.36
CA LEU A 7 4.09 19.12 -13.37
C LEU A 7 4.45 19.62 -14.77
N ALA A 8 4.75 20.92 -14.90
CA ALA A 8 5.14 21.50 -16.18
C ALA A 8 6.44 20.88 -16.72
N GLU A 9 7.46 20.74 -15.87
CA GLU A 9 8.76 20.17 -16.22
C GLU A 9 8.64 18.69 -16.65
N THR A 10 7.92 17.87 -15.87
CA THR A 10 7.77 16.43 -16.15
C THR A 10 6.92 16.14 -17.40
N THR A 11 5.91 16.97 -17.68
CA THR A 11 4.96 16.70 -18.77
C THR A 11 5.21 17.55 -20.03
N GLY A 12 6.12 18.54 -19.97
CA GLY A 12 6.42 19.45 -21.09
C GLY A 12 5.30 20.49 -21.38
N ILE A 13 4.29 20.62 -20.52
CA ILE A 13 3.25 21.63 -20.68
C ILE A 13 3.69 23.00 -20.13
N SER A 14 3.01 24.06 -20.56
CA SER A 14 3.30 25.40 -20.01
C SER A 14 2.95 25.49 -18.53
N LEU A 15 3.69 26.30 -17.77
CA LEU A 15 3.43 26.55 -16.35
C LEU A 15 2.01 27.09 -16.10
N ALA A 16 1.48 27.90 -17.02
CA ALA A 16 0.11 28.41 -16.93
C ALA A 16 -0.92 27.27 -17.00
N ARG A 17 -0.70 26.31 -17.92
CA ARG A 17 -1.56 25.12 -18.03
C ARG A 17 -1.44 24.22 -16.81
N ALA A 18 -0.23 23.99 -16.30
CA ALA A 18 0.00 23.21 -15.08
C ALA A 18 -0.72 23.83 -13.86
N LYS A 19 -0.65 25.16 -13.68
CA LYS A 19 -1.39 25.86 -12.61
C LYS A 19 -2.89 25.67 -12.74
N LYS A 20 -3.46 25.75 -13.97
CA LYS A 20 -4.88 25.55 -14.22
C LYS A 20 -5.31 24.11 -13.90
N ILE A 21 -4.49 23.12 -14.25
CA ILE A 21 -4.76 21.71 -13.95
C ILE A 21 -4.81 21.50 -12.43
N ILE A 22 -3.82 22.01 -11.68
CA ILE A 22 -3.80 21.86 -10.21
C ILE A 22 -5.00 22.58 -9.57
N ALA A 23 -5.34 23.78 -10.02
CA ALA A 23 -6.50 24.48 -9.50
C ALA A 23 -7.82 23.70 -9.75
N ASN A 24 -7.98 23.14 -10.96
CA ASN A 24 -9.13 22.30 -11.26
C ASN A 24 -9.15 21.02 -10.39
N TYR A 25 -7.99 20.37 -10.19
CA TYR A 25 -7.87 19.21 -9.33
C TYR A 25 -8.25 19.55 -7.87
N GLN A 26 -7.82 20.69 -7.38
CA GLN A 26 -8.18 21.19 -6.04
C GLN A 26 -9.70 21.44 -5.90
N ASN A 27 -10.32 21.97 -6.95
CA ASN A 27 -11.78 22.21 -6.93
C ASN A 27 -12.59 20.91 -6.97
N VAL A 28 -12.10 19.89 -7.68
CA VAL A 28 -12.78 18.58 -7.79
C VAL A 28 -12.56 17.73 -6.53
N TYR A 29 -11.38 17.81 -5.93
CA TYR A 29 -10.99 17.00 -4.77
C TYR A 29 -10.51 17.85 -3.58
N PRO A 30 -11.35 18.72 -3.00
CA PRO A 30 -10.95 19.64 -1.95
C PRO A 30 -10.45 18.90 -0.70
N ALA A 31 -11.06 17.77 -0.33
CA ALA A 31 -10.70 16.99 0.85
C ALA A 31 -9.23 16.51 0.84
N ILE A 32 -8.64 16.27 -0.34
CA ILE A 32 -7.21 15.91 -0.45
C ILE A 32 -6.34 17.08 0.03
N PHE A 33 -6.65 18.30 -0.38
CA PHE A 33 -5.87 19.49 -0.01
C PHE A 33 -6.10 19.90 1.44
N GLU A 34 -7.31 19.68 1.97
CA GLU A 34 -7.62 19.86 3.39
C GLU A 34 -6.79 18.90 4.25
N TYR A 35 -6.75 17.61 3.86
CA TYR A 35 -5.90 16.61 4.52
C TYR A 35 -4.42 16.98 4.45
N MET A 36 -3.91 17.39 3.28
CA MET A 36 -2.52 17.82 3.15
C MET A 36 -2.20 18.98 4.11
N SER A 37 -3.07 19.99 4.18
CA SER A 37 -2.91 21.13 5.07
C SER A 37 -2.98 20.73 6.55
N PHE A 38 -3.88 19.80 6.89
CA PHE A 38 -3.98 19.25 8.25
C PHE A 38 -2.66 18.55 8.65
N VAL A 39 -2.14 17.66 7.79
CA VAL A 39 -0.90 16.91 8.07
C VAL A 39 0.30 17.87 8.18
N GLU A 40 0.42 18.86 7.29
CA GLU A 40 1.51 19.85 7.36
C GLU A 40 1.47 20.65 8.67
N ASN A 41 0.29 21.10 9.09
CA ASN A 41 0.13 21.83 10.35
C ASN A 41 0.43 20.95 11.56
N PHE A 42 -0.02 19.69 11.52
CA PHE A 42 0.27 18.70 12.56
C PHE A 42 1.80 18.49 12.71
N ILE A 43 2.51 18.29 11.59
CA ILE A 43 3.96 18.09 11.58
C ILE A 43 4.70 19.31 12.11
N LYS A 44 4.31 20.52 11.71
CA LYS A 44 4.91 21.76 12.21
C LYS A 44 4.79 21.90 13.72
N THR A 45 3.67 21.45 14.29
CA THR A 45 3.41 21.54 15.75
C THR A 45 4.09 20.40 16.51
N ASN A 46 3.96 19.16 16.02
CA ASN A 46 4.31 17.96 16.78
C ASN A 46 5.68 17.35 16.39
N LYS A 47 6.33 17.84 15.31
CA LYS A 47 7.65 17.41 14.81
C LYS A 47 7.73 15.94 14.37
N HIS A 48 6.60 15.30 14.17
CA HIS A 48 6.50 13.94 13.67
C HIS A 48 5.25 13.76 12.81
N ALA A 49 5.23 12.69 12.01
CA ALA A 49 4.05 12.15 11.35
C ALA A 49 3.75 10.76 11.91
N TYR A 50 2.50 10.28 11.73
CA TYR A 50 2.10 8.93 12.15
C TYR A 50 1.22 8.28 11.09
N THR A 51 1.22 6.92 11.06
CA THR A 51 0.28 6.12 10.27
C THR A 51 -1.02 5.91 11.04
N ILE A 52 -2.07 5.43 10.38
CA ILE A 52 -3.33 5.07 11.07
C ILE A 52 -3.15 3.96 12.11
N PHE A 53 -2.05 3.19 12.03
CA PHE A 53 -1.66 2.16 13.01
C PHE A 53 -0.86 2.72 14.18
N GLY A 54 -0.60 4.04 14.21
CA GLY A 54 0.15 4.71 15.29
C GLY A 54 1.67 4.63 15.15
N ARG A 55 2.22 4.12 14.06
CA ARG A 55 3.67 4.14 13.83
C ARG A 55 4.15 5.55 13.52
N HIS A 56 5.22 6.00 14.18
CA HIS A 56 5.72 7.37 14.11
C HIS A 56 6.97 7.50 13.26
N ARG A 57 7.12 8.68 12.65
CA ARG A 57 8.36 9.15 12.02
C ARG A 57 8.67 10.55 12.52
N ASN A 58 9.80 10.71 13.20
CA ASN A 58 10.30 12.02 13.62
C ASN A 58 10.81 12.81 12.41
N LEU A 59 10.54 14.12 12.43
CA LEU A 59 10.88 15.06 11.36
C LEU A 59 11.58 16.31 11.95
N PRO A 60 12.80 16.15 12.50
CA PRO A 60 13.51 17.25 13.15
C PRO A 60 13.83 18.41 12.19
N ASP A 61 13.98 18.11 10.90
CA ASP A 61 14.25 19.09 9.83
C ASP A 61 13.13 20.13 9.65
N ILE A 62 11.93 19.92 10.25
CA ILE A 62 10.81 20.86 10.15
C ILE A 62 11.10 22.19 10.87
N ASP A 63 12.06 22.23 11.77
CA ASP A 63 12.50 23.42 12.50
C ASP A 63 13.72 24.12 11.86
N SER A 64 14.15 23.67 10.69
CA SER A 64 15.26 24.28 9.96
C SER A 64 14.97 25.74 9.61
N LYS A 65 16.03 26.55 9.58
CA LYS A 65 15.96 27.93 9.04
C LYS A 65 15.91 27.97 7.51
N ASP A 66 16.29 26.87 6.85
CA ASP A 66 16.25 26.74 5.41
C ASP A 66 14.88 26.27 4.96
N PHE A 67 14.18 27.11 4.20
CA PHE A 67 12.84 26.84 3.68
C PHE A 67 12.79 25.59 2.76
N SER A 68 13.87 25.29 2.04
CA SER A 68 13.93 24.10 1.19
C SER A 68 13.94 22.81 2.01
N VAL A 69 14.64 22.83 3.16
CA VAL A 69 14.71 21.72 4.11
C VAL A 69 13.36 21.51 4.79
N VAL A 70 12.72 22.58 5.23
CA VAL A 70 11.37 22.53 5.83
C VAL A 70 10.36 21.93 4.86
N ASN A 71 10.34 22.39 3.61
CA ASN A 71 9.43 21.88 2.59
C ASN A 71 9.70 20.40 2.27
N ARG A 72 10.96 19.96 2.28
CA ARG A 72 11.31 18.55 2.11
C ARG A 72 10.77 17.73 3.27
N ALA A 73 10.96 18.15 4.51
CA ALA A 73 10.47 17.48 5.70
C ALA A 73 8.93 17.37 5.69
N ALA A 74 8.23 18.45 5.33
CA ALA A 74 6.76 18.44 5.22
C ALA A 74 6.27 17.42 4.19
N ARG A 75 6.89 17.37 2.99
CA ARG A 75 6.56 16.36 1.97
C ARG A 75 6.87 14.94 2.42
N GLN A 76 7.99 14.72 3.11
CA GLN A 76 8.34 13.41 3.67
C GLN A 76 7.32 12.95 4.70
N GLY A 77 6.86 13.86 5.55
CA GLY A 77 5.85 13.54 6.55
C GLY A 77 4.49 13.24 5.92
N LEU A 78 4.05 14.03 4.93
CA LEU A 78 2.83 13.76 4.20
C LEU A 78 2.88 12.40 3.49
N ASN A 79 3.96 12.11 2.76
CA ASN A 79 4.13 10.82 2.10
C ASN A 79 4.16 9.66 3.10
N PHE A 80 4.74 9.87 4.28
CA PHE A 80 4.79 8.87 5.34
C PHE A 80 3.39 8.46 5.81
N THR A 81 2.47 9.40 5.99
CA THR A 81 1.10 9.07 6.42
C THR A 81 0.38 8.13 5.43
N ILE A 82 0.69 8.21 4.14
CA ILE A 82 0.05 7.40 3.09
C ILE A 82 0.84 6.12 2.82
N GLN A 83 2.10 6.27 2.37
CA GLN A 83 2.92 5.12 1.93
C GLN A 83 3.24 4.16 3.07
N SER A 84 3.50 4.69 4.28
CA SER A 84 3.78 3.84 5.42
C SER A 84 2.51 3.17 5.97
N THR A 85 1.34 3.79 5.83
CA THR A 85 0.07 3.12 6.12
C THR A 85 -0.16 1.95 5.16
N ALA A 86 0.11 2.12 3.85
CA ALA A 86 0.01 1.03 2.88
C ALA A 86 0.98 -0.12 3.24
N SER A 87 2.22 0.22 3.63
CA SER A 87 3.19 -0.79 4.12
C SER A 87 2.71 -1.50 5.39
N ASP A 88 2.08 -0.79 6.33
CA ASP A 88 1.52 -1.40 7.54
C ASP A 88 0.38 -2.37 7.21
N ILE A 89 -0.48 -2.03 6.24
CA ILE A 89 -1.55 -2.93 5.74
C ILE A 89 -0.93 -4.22 5.19
N LEU A 90 0.08 -4.10 4.33
CA LEU A 90 0.78 -5.26 3.77
C LEU A 90 1.39 -6.15 4.84
N LEU A 91 2.09 -5.56 5.82
CA LEU A 91 2.71 -6.31 6.91
C LEU A 91 1.68 -6.98 7.83
N CYS A 92 0.54 -6.36 8.08
CA CYS A 92 -0.56 -6.98 8.81
C CYS A 92 -1.14 -8.17 8.03
N GLY A 93 -1.36 -8.02 6.73
CA GLY A 93 -1.79 -9.10 5.84
C GLY A 93 -0.79 -10.26 5.80
N LEU A 94 0.52 -9.95 5.76
CA LEU A 94 1.59 -10.94 5.86
C LEU A 94 1.51 -11.74 7.18
N LEU A 95 1.34 -11.04 8.31
CA LEU A 95 1.25 -11.68 9.62
C LEU A 95 -0.01 -12.55 9.73
N GLY A 96 -1.16 -12.07 9.28
CA GLY A 96 -2.40 -12.83 9.23
C GLY A 96 -2.27 -14.07 8.34
N THR A 97 -1.73 -13.91 7.14
CA THR A 97 -1.44 -15.00 6.21
C THR A 97 -0.53 -16.05 6.87
N HIS A 98 0.61 -15.63 7.43
CA HIS A 98 1.55 -16.55 8.08
C HIS A 98 0.91 -17.32 9.24
N ARG A 99 0.14 -16.65 10.10
CA ARG A 99 -0.60 -17.25 11.20
C ARG A 99 -1.53 -18.37 10.70
N ARG A 100 -2.40 -18.06 9.72
CA ARG A 100 -3.39 -18.98 9.19
C ARG A 100 -2.79 -20.17 8.45
N LEU A 101 -1.73 -19.95 7.66
CA LEU A 101 -1.01 -21.04 7.00
C LEU A 101 -0.48 -22.07 8.03
N ARG A 102 0.04 -21.59 9.14
CA ARG A 102 0.51 -22.45 10.23
C ARG A 102 -0.62 -23.16 10.98
N GLU A 103 -1.68 -22.45 11.32
CA GLU A 103 -2.86 -23.01 12.01
C GLU A 103 -3.51 -24.13 11.21
N GLN A 104 -3.53 -24.00 9.88
CA GLN A 104 -4.08 -25.01 8.97
C GLN A 104 -3.05 -26.06 8.55
N SER A 105 -1.83 -25.97 9.05
CA SER A 105 -0.73 -26.91 8.71
C SER A 105 -0.46 -27.02 7.21
N LEU A 106 -0.63 -25.93 6.47
CA LEU A 106 -0.36 -25.89 5.02
C LEU A 106 1.15 -25.83 4.77
N ASP A 107 1.64 -26.57 3.78
CA ASP A 107 3.01 -26.49 3.31
C ASP A 107 3.22 -25.25 2.44
N ALA A 108 3.09 -24.10 3.06
CA ALA A 108 3.26 -22.79 2.48
C ALA A 108 3.84 -21.81 3.50
N ARG A 109 4.67 -20.88 3.03
CA ARG A 109 5.28 -19.87 3.91
C ARG A 109 5.66 -18.61 3.15
N PRO A 110 5.51 -17.42 3.75
CA PRO A 110 6.12 -16.20 3.26
C PRO A 110 7.65 -16.31 3.33
N VAL A 111 8.34 -15.81 2.31
CA VAL A 111 9.81 -15.84 2.21
C VAL A 111 10.43 -14.47 2.01
N ALA A 112 9.69 -13.53 1.40
CA ALA A 112 10.17 -12.16 1.18
C ALA A 112 9.00 -11.18 1.07
N THR A 113 9.32 -9.90 1.19
CA THR A 113 8.49 -8.78 0.75
C THR A 113 9.33 -7.92 -0.19
N VAL A 114 8.76 -7.51 -1.30
CA VAL A 114 9.41 -6.64 -2.28
C VAL A 114 8.49 -5.46 -2.56
N HIS A 115 8.85 -4.28 -2.03
CA HIS A 115 8.02 -3.07 -2.06
C HIS A 115 6.61 -3.29 -1.46
N ASP A 116 5.64 -3.52 -2.32
CA ASP A 116 4.21 -3.71 -2.02
C ASP A 116 3.72 -5.14 -2.33
N SER A 117 4.62 -6.08 -2.53
CA SER A 117 4.30 -7.49 -2.73
C SER A 117 4.76 -8.38 -1.57
N ILE A 118 4.13 -9.56 -1.46
CA ILE A 118 4.50 -10.65 -0.56
C ILE A 118 4.83 -11.86 -1.42
N GLU A 119 6.03 -12.39 -1.25
CA GLU A 119 6.48 -13.60 -1.92
C GLU A 119 6.28 -14.81 -1.00
N LEU A 120 5.60 -15.82 -1.51
CA LEU A 120 5.35 -17.07 -0.79
C LEU A 120 5.91 -18.26 -1.56
N ILE A 121 6.40 -19.24 -0.82
CA ILE A 121 6.63 -20.59 -1.34
C ILE A 121 5.48 -21.46 -0.85
N CYS A 122 4.89 -22.22 -1.77
CA CYS A 122 3.73 -23.07 -1.49
C CYS A 122 3.88 -24.41 -2.20
N HIS A 123 3.57 -25.52 -1.50
CA HIS A 123 3.44 -26.82 -2.17
C HIS A 123 2.25 -26.78 -3.13
N LYS A 124 2.39 -27.40 -4.30
CA LYS A 124 1.38 -27.35 -5.38
C LYS A 124 -0.02 -27.83 -4.95
N ASP A 125 -0.10 -28.72 -3.98
CA ASP A 125 -1.37 -29.26 -3.48
C ASP A 125 -2.12 -28.27 -2.57
N CYS A 126 -1.44 -27.21 -2.07
CA CYS A 126 -2.03 -26.20 -1.19
C CYS A 126 -2.27 -24.85 -1.89
N ILE A 127 -2.06 -24.74 -3.20
CA ILE A 127 -2.14 -23.45 -3.92
C ILE A 127 -3.51 -22.79 -3.72
N SER A 128 -4.62 -23.53 -3.82
CA SER A 128 -5.96 -22.97 -3.70
C SER A 128 -6.20 -22.37 -2.33
N GLU A 129 -5.92 -23.14 -1.28
CA GLU A 129 -6.10 -22.71 0.12
C GLU A 129 -5.18 -21.55 0.47
N CYS A 130 -3.94 -21.58 -0.04
CA CYS A 130 -2.98 -20.50 0.15
C CYS A 130 -3.49 -19.19 -0.48
N LEU A 131 -3.98 -19.24 -1.73
CA LEU A 131 -4.52 -18.07 -2.42
C LEU A 131 -5.76 -17.52 -1.73
N GLU A 132 -6.68 -18.37 -1.25
CA GLU A 132 -7.87 -17.94 -0.50
C GLU A 132 -7.49 -17.25 0.80
N ILE A 133 -6.49 -17.76 1.54
CA ILE A 133 -6.00 -17.14 2.78
C ILE A 133 -5.36 -15.78 2.49
N VAL A 134 -4.48 -15.71 1.48
CA VAL A 134 -3.80 -14.45 1.09
C VAL A 134 -4.82 -13.40 0.67
N TYR A 135 -5.80 -13.79 -0.16
CA TYR A 135 -6.87 -12.89 -0.57
C TYR A 135 -7.64 -12.35 0.63
N ASP A 136 -8.08 -13.25 1.51
CA ASP A 136 -8.88 -12.86 2.67
C ASP A 136 -8.10 -11.92 3.60
N GLU A 137 -6.84 -12.20 3.89
CA GLU A 137 -6.03 -11.39 4.80
C GLU A 137 -5.64 -10.02 4.22
N LEU A 138 -5.52 -9.89 2.89
CA LEU A 138 -5.16 -8.62 2.25
C LEU A 138 -6.37 -7.79 1.81
N VAL A 139 -7.48 -8.42 1.40
CA VAL A 139 -8.67 -7.73 0.88
C VAL A 139 -9.72 -7.51 1.95
N ASN A 140 -10.03 -8.54 2.77
CA ASN A 140 -10.99 -8.47 3.86
C ASN A 140 -10.34 -8.09 5.20
N TYR A 141 -9.03 -8.18 5.28
CA TYR A 141 -8.12 -7.74 6.37
C TYR A 141 -8.58 -8.12 7.79
N PRO A 142 -8.96 -9.41 8.07
CA PRO A 142 -9.44 -9.82 9.39
C PRO A 142 -8.40 -9.58 10.48
N PHE A 143 -7.10 -9.77 10.21
CA PHE A 143 -6.04 -9.48 11.17
C PHE A 143 -6.04 -8.01 11.62
N ILE A 144 -6.24 -7.07 10.69
CA ILE A 144 -6.31 -5.63 11.00
C ILE A 144 -7.54 -5.31 11.83
N LYS A 145 -8.71 -5.85 11.47
CA LYS A 145 -9.96 -5.65 12.22
C LYS A 145 -9.84 -6.16 13.65
N GLU A 146 -9.28 -7.36 13.81
CA GLU A 146 -9.14 -8.04 15.11
C GLU A 146 -8.17 -7.31 16.05
N ASN A 147 -7.01 -6.86 15.53
CA ASN A 147 -5.93 -6.34 16.36
C ASN A 147 -5.93 -4.81 16.50
N PHE A 148 -6.50 -4.08 15.55
CA PHE A 148 -6.47 -2.62 15.51
C PHE A 148 -7.87 -1.98 15.48
N GLY A 149 -8.94 -2.76 15.24
CA GLY A 149 -10.31 -2.24 15.10
C GLY A 149 -10.50 -1.33 13.89
N ILE A 150 -9.58 -1.34 12.92
CA ILE A 150 -9.61 -0.47 11.75
C ILE A 150 -10.50 -1.09 10.67
N GLN A 151 -11.35 -0.25 10.07
CA GLN A 151 -12.14 -0.57 8.89
C GLN A 151 -11.87 0.47 7.80
N PHE A 152 -11.74 0.00 6.56
CA PHE A 152 -11.51 0.88 5.41
C PHE A 152 -12.83 1.11 4.66
N ASP A 153 -13.09 2.36 4.29
CA ASP A 153 -14.24 2.75 3.48
C ASP A 153 -13.99 2.48 1.98
N VAL A 154 -12.71 2.32 1.61
CA VAL A 154 -12.30 2.01 0.24
C VAL A 154 -11.93 0.53 0.16
N PRO A 155 -12.44 -0.22 -0.85
CA PRO A 155 -12.10 -1.63 -1.01
C PRO A 155 -10.62 -1.80 -1.36
N LEU A 156 -9.96 -2.74 -0.67
CA LEU A 156 -8.61 -3.17 -1.03
C LEU A 156 -8.69 -4.19 -2.17
N LYS A 157 -7.66 -4.22 -3.01
CA LYS A 157 -7.51 -5.17 -4.10
C LYS A 157 -6.10 -5.70 -4.14
N ILE A 158 -5.94 -6.91 -4.63
CA ILE A 158 -4.64 -7.53 -4.88
C ILE A 158 -4.62 -8.09 -6.29
N ASP A 159 -3.42 -8.10 -6.87
CA ASP A 159 -3.05 -8.92 -8.01
C ASP A 159 -2.15 -10.05 -7.48
N ALA A 160 -2.30 -11.25 -8.02
CA ALA A 160 -1.51 -12.39 -7.61
C ALA A 160 -1.06 -13.19 -8.83
N GLU A 161 0.13 -13.78 -8.75
CA GLU A 161 0.69 -14.66 -9.76
C GLU A 161 1.15 -15.96 -9.10
N VAL A 162 1.04 -17.07 -9.83
CA VAL A 162 1.54 -18.38 -9.41
C VAL A 162 2.48 -18.92 -10.49
N GLY A 163 3.72 -19.26 -10.10
CA GLY A 163 4.73 -19.76 -11.01
C GLY A 163 5.83 -20.54 -10.30
N PHE A 164 6.76 -21.08 -11.08
CA PHE A 164 7.94 -21.81 -10.56
C PHE A 164 9.04 -20.86 -10.06
N SER A 165 9.04 -19.63 -10.53
CA SER A 165 10.04 -18.61 -10.16
C SER A 165 9.45 -17.21 -10.19
N PHE A 166 10.14 -16.27 -9.56
CA PHE A 166 9.79 -14.86 -9.59
C PHE A 166 9.81 -14.31 -11.02
N GLY A 167 8.72 -13.66 -11.44
CA GLY A 167 8.59 -13.08 -12.78
C GLY A 167 8.26 -14.07 -13.89
N ASP A 168 7.92 -15.32 -13.55
CA ASP A 168 7.46 -16.34 -14.47
C ASP A 168 6.26 -17.07 -13.86
N GLY A 169 5.07 -16.54 -14.10
CA GLY A 169 3.85 -17.04 -13.50
C GLY A 169 2.60 -16.73 -14.31
N ILE A 170 1.51 -17.36 -13.91
CA ILE A 170 0.16 -17.10 -14.41
C ILE A 170 -0.56 -16.21 -13.42
N GLU A 171 -1.16 -15.14 -13.93
CA GLU A 171 -2.03 -14.25 -13.16
C GLU A 171 -3.24 -15.00 -12.61
N VAL A 172 -3.58 -14.76 -11.36
CA VAL A 172 -4.71 -15.38 -10.67
C VAL A 172 -5.94 -14.50 -10.80
N GLU A 173 -6.99 -15.06 -11.38
CA GLU A 173 -8.30 -14.39 -11.41
C GLU A 173 -9.10 -14.74 -10.16
N PHE A 174 -9.57 -13.71 -9.41
CA PHE A 174 -10.39 -13.90 -8.22
C PHE A 174 -11.86 -13.53 -8.44
N LYS A 175 -12.76 -14.34 -7.88
CA LYS A 175 -14.17 -14.00 -7.70
C LYS A 175 -14.63 -14.38 -6.29
N ASP A 176 -15.16 -13.43 -5.58
CA ASP A 176 -15.64 -13.61 -4.20
C ASP A 176 -14.59 -14.29 -3.27
N GLY A 177 -13.31 -13.94 -3.48
CA GLY A 177 -12.19 -14.48 -2.71
C GLY A 177 -11.68 -15.84 -3.15
N LYS A 178 -12.25 -16.43 -4.20
CA LYS A 178 -11.85 -17.75 -4.73
C LYS A 178 -11.13 -17.59 -6.06
N PRO A 179 -10.01 -18.29 -6.26
CA PRO A 179 -9.33 -18.32 -7.55
C PRO A 179 -10.18 -19.06 -8.59
N LEU A 180 -10.40 -18.42 -9.76
CA LEU A 180 -11.24 -18.97 -10.83
C LEU A 180 -10.48 -19.91 -11.78
N ASN A 181 -9.22 -19.57 -12.08
CA ASN A 181 -8.42 -20.25 -13.08
C ASN A 181 -7.48 -21.32 -12.52
N LEU A 182 -7.89 -21.99 -11.43
CA LEU A 182 -7.10 -23.04 -10.77
C LEU A 182 -6.71 -24.20 -11.70
N GLN A 183 -7.55 -24.52 -12.67
CA GLN A 183 -7.23 -25.61 -13.61
C GLN A 183 -6.05 -25.22 -14.50
N GLU A 184 -6.04 -24.00 -15.02
CA GLU A 184 -4.94 -23.44 -15.82
C GLU A 184 -3.64 -23.40 -15.01
N ILE A 185 -3.71 -22.89 -13.77
CA ILE A 185 -2.57 -22.84 -12.85
C ILE A 185 -2.02 -24.25 -12.59
N ARG A 186 -2.88 -25.23 -12.33
CA ARG A 186 -2.48 -26.63 -12.12
C ARG A 186 -1.86 -27.27 -13.35
N GLU A 187 -2.32 -26.91 -14.54
CA GLU A 187 -1.74 -27.38 -15.81
C GLU A 187 -0.35 -26.78 -16.03
N TYR A 188 -0.19 -25.51 -15.74
CA TYR A 188 1.10 -24.83 -15.81
C TYR A 188 2.12 -25.40 -14.80
N MET A 189 1.65 -25.80 -13.61
CA MET A 189 2.48 -26.32 -12.50
C MET A 189 2.77 -27.83 -12.61
N LYS A 190 2.46 -28.51 -13.71
CA LYS A 190 2.82 -29.92 -13.97
C LYS A 190 4.23 -30.03 -14.45
#